data_9ce8f4b82dda6c5be36242da10780daa
#
_entry.id   9ce8f4b82dda6c5be36242da10780daa
#
_cell.length_a   1.000
_cell.length_b   1.000
_cell.length_c   1.000
_cell.angle_alpha   90.00
_cell.angle_beta   90.00
_cell.angle_gamma   90.00
#
_symmetry.space_group_name_H-M   'P 1'
#
loop_
_entity.id
_entity.type
_entity.pdbx_description
1 polymer ?
#
loop_
_entity_poly.entity_id
_entity_poly.type
_entity_poly.pdbx_seq_one_letter_code
_entity_poly.pdbx_strand_id
1 'polypeptide(L)'
;LDTNTGAQAWNSEYSTIDTDILMSGALFAMNYFKDDSISHYVTELWHSIDFEAAIENPISGKIYRIMNEDGTGDASSLTSPYSEYMIVAWLAKNYNDTLSSTANTLWNNYYETVDSLPTSSYKGLKVLSDSETRFLSSFTHQFNYFLCHHFTVSEDYLKAFTNAYEADSTWWRTLGGELYEWGSGAGSSFTDSYHA
;
A
#
# COMPACT_ATOMS: atom_id res chain seq x y z
N LEU A 1 -1.93 -17.30 -12.46
CA LEU A 1 -3.11 -18.05 -12.89
C LEU A 1 -2.78 -18.97 -14.06
N ASP A 2 -3.48 -20.09 -14.17
CA ASP A 2 -3.48 -20.91 -15.38
C ASP A 2 -4.23 -20.17 -16.50
N THR A 3 -3.60 -20.00 -17.63
CA THR A 3 -4.13 -19.18 -18.73
C THR A 3 -5.34 -19.79 -19.46
N ASN A 4 -5.58 -21.10 -19.28
CA ASN A 4 -6.70 -21.79 -19.91
C ASN A 4 -7.92 -21.87 -19.01
N THR A 5 -7.71 -21.99 -17.70
CA THR A 5 -8.79 -22.22 -16.73
C THR A 5 -9.08 -21.04 -15.84
N GLY A 6 -8.16 -20.07 -15.75
CA GLY A 6 -8.24 -18.96 -14.80
C GLY A 6 -7.98 -19.36 -13.33
N ALA A 7 -7.73 -20.64 -13.06
CA ALA A 7 -7.49 -21.12 -11.72
C ALA A 7 -6.09 -20.74 -11.21
N GLN A 8 -5.91 -20.82 -9.91
CA GLN A 8 -4.59 -20.67 -9.28
C GLN A 8 -3.60 -21.70 -9.84
N ALA A 9 -2.38 -21.26 -10.14
CA ALA A 9 -1.31 -22.10 -10.65
C ALA A 9 0.01 -21.81 -9.93
N TRP A 10 0.84 -22.83 -9.74
CA TRP A 10 2.21 -22.74 -9.21
C TRP A 10 2.33 -22.04 -7.84
N ASN A 11 1.37 -22.24 -6.94
CA ASN A 11 1.30 -21.53 -5.65
C ASN A 11 1.24 -20.01 -5.79
N SER A 12 0.69 -19.50 -6.90
CA SER A 12 0.46 -18.05 -7.04
C SER A 12 -0.50 -17.56 -5.96
N GLU A 13 -0.29 -16.32 -5.54
CA GLU A 13 -1.07 -15.69 -4.47
C GLU A 13 -2.20 -14.84 -5.05
N TYR A 14 -3.31 -14.73 -4.33
CA TYR A 14 -4.31 -13.67 -4.55
C TYR A 14 -3.88 -12.47 -3.70
N SER A 15 -3.01 -11.66 -4.27
CA SER A 15 -2.41 -10.51 -3.60
C SER A 15 -3.40 -9.35 -3.48
N THR A 16 -3.61 -8.84 -2.28
CA THR A 16 -4.48 -7.69 -2.04
C THR A 16 -3.87 -6.41 -2.60
N ILE A 17 -2.56 -6.20 -2.40
CA ILE A 17 -1.88 -4.99 -2.89
C ILE A 17 -1.85 -4.90 -4.41
N ASP A 18 -1.59 -6.00 -5.13
CA ASP A 18 -1.57 -5.99 -6.58
C ASP A 18 -2.97 -5.73 -7.15
N THR A 19 -4.01 -6.29 -6.52
CA THR A 19 -5.41 -6.01 -6.86
C THR A 19 -5.72 -4.51 -6.69
N ASP A 20 -5.25 -3.89 -5.64
CA ASP A 20 -5.53 -2.50 -5.32
C ASP A 20 -4.73 -1.53 -6.20
N ILE A 21 -3.49 -1.88 -6.57
CA ILE A 21 -2.70 -1.13 -7.57
C ILE A 21 -3.40 -1.20 -8.94
N LEU A 22 -3.85 -2.39 -9.34
CA LEU A 22 -4.65 -2.56 -10.57
C LEU A 22 -5.89 -1.66 -10.55
N MET A 23 -6.65 -1.71 -9.44
CA MET A 23 -7.87 -0.93 -9.31
C MET A 23 -7.61 0.57 -9.30
N SER A 24 -6.57 1.03 -8.61
CA SER A 24 -6.14 2.43 -8.62
C SER A 24 -5.77 2.89 -10.03
N GLY A 25 -5.03 2.07 -10.79
CA GLY A 25 -4.72 2.33 -12.20
C GLY A 25 -5.95 2.38 -13.10
N ALA A 26 -6.91 1.48 -12.88
CA ALA A 26 -8.16 1.46 -13.61
C ALA A 26 -9.02 2.71 -13.35
N LEU A 27 -9.13 3.13 -12.07
CA LEU A 27 -9.82 4.37 -11.69
C LEU A 27 -9.13 5.61 -12.29
N PHE A 28 -7.80 5.62 -12.32
CA PHE A 28 -7.05 6.68 -12.99
C PHE A 28 -7.36 6.72 -14.49
N ALA A 29 -7.33 5.57 -15.17
CA ALA A 29 -7.65 5.47 -16.60
C ALA A 29 -9.08 5.95 -16.89
N MET A 30 -10.06 5.55 -16.10
CA MET A 30 -11.45 5.99 -16.20
C MET A 30 -11.56 7.53 -16.12
N ASN A 31 -10.88 8.13 -15.15
CA ASN A 31 -10.92 9.58 -14.96
C ASN A 31 -10.15 10.37 -16.04
N TYR A 32 -9.08 9.78 -16.57
CA TYR A 32 -8.24 10.43 -17.58
C TYR A 32 -8.87 10.36 -18.98
N PHE A 33 -9.26 9.18 -19.43
CA PHE A 33 -9.75 8.98 -20.79
C PHE A 33 -11.21 9.42 -20.97
N LYS A 34 -12.02 9.32 -19.90
CA LYS A 34 -13.47 9.66 -19.93
C LYS A 34 -14.24 8.97 -21.07
N ASP A 35 -13.85 7.73 -21.35
CA ASP A 35 -14.47 6.86 -22.34
C ASP A 35 -15.54 6.00 -21.68
N ASP A 36 -16.70 5.87 -22.33
CA ASP A 36 -17.84 5.15 -21.76
C ASP A 36 -17.56 3.65 -21.57
N SER A 37 -16.80 3.03 -22.47
CA SER A 37 -16.45 1.61 -22.36
C SER A 37 -15.47 1.37 -21.22
N ILE A 38 -14.47 2.23 -21.07
CA ILE A 38 -13.54 2.19 -19.94
C ILE A 38 -14.31 2.38 -18.64
N SER A 39 -15.17 3.38 -18.57
CA SER A 39 -15.98 3.67 -17.39
C SER A 39 -16.88 2.49 -17.01
N HIS A 40 -17.50 1.84 -17.98
CA HIS A 40 -18.33 0.66 -17.77
C HIS A 40 -17.51 -0.49 -17.14
N TYR A 41 -16.41 -0.91 -17.76
CA TYR A 41 -15.60 -2.02 -17.25
C TYR A 41 -14.93 -1.73 -15.91
N VAL A 42 -14.47 -0.51 -15.70
CA VAL A 42 -13.89 -0.12 -14.41
C VAL A 42 -14.94 -0.15 -13.30
N THR A 43 -16.16 0.28 -13.59
CA THR A 43 -17.27 0.23 -12.63
C THR A 43 -17.65 -1.21 -12.29
N GLU A 44 -17.72 -2.10 -13.29
CA GLU A 44 -17.97 -3.52 -13.03
C GLU A 44 -16.86 -4.16 -12.20
N LEU A 45 -15.60 -3.87 -12.53
CA LEU A 45 -14.45 -4.36 -11.75
C LEU A 45 -14.50 -3.83 -10.32
N TRP A 46 -14.78 -2.54 -10.13
CA TRP A 46 -14.92 -1.92 -8.80
C TRP A 46 -15.95 -2.64 -7.93
N HIS A 47 -17.11 -2.95 -8.48
CA HIS A 47 -18.18 -3.63 -7.75
C HIS A 47 -17.97 -5.15 -7.58
N SER A 48 -16.99 -5.72 -8.26
CA SER A 48 -16.68 -7.15 -8.11
C SER A 48 -15.70 -7.46 -6.97
N ILE A 49 -15.06 -6.42 -6.38
CA ILE A 49 -14.04 -6.58 -5.34
C ILE A 49 -14.64 -6.20 -3.99
N ASP A 50 -14.44 -7.06 -2.99
CA ASP A 50 -14.71 -6.73 -1.59
C ASP A 50 -13.42 -6.29 -0.89
N PHE A 51 -13.15 -4.98 -0.90
CA PHE A 51 -11.96 -4.41 -0.28
C PHE A 51 -11.94 -4.57 1.24
N GLU A 52 -13.10 -4.67 1.88
CA GLU A 52 -13.17 -4.85 3.33
C GLU A 52 -12.76 -6.24 3.79
N ALA A 53 -12.97 -7.26 2.95
CA ALA A 53 -12.53 -8.63 3.23
C ALA A 53 -11.01 -8.73 3.46
N ALA A 54 -10.23 -7.77 2.94
CA ALA A 54 -8.79 -7.69 3.20
C ALA A 54 -8.43 -7.15 4.58
N ILE A 55 -9.36 -6.55 5.33
CA ILE A 55 -9.09 -5.98 6.67
C ILE A 55 -9.26 -7.09 7.72
N GLU A 56 -8.12 -7.57 8.26
CA GLU A 56 -8.14 -8.60 9.32
C GLU A 56 -8.67 -8.04 10.64
N ASN A 57 -8.09 -6.91 11.07
CA ASN A 57 -8.46 -6.31 12.34
C ASN A 57 -8.27 -4.79 12.31
N PRO A 58 -9.37 -4.01 12.27
CA PRO A 58 -9.31 -2.56 12.19
C PRO A 58 -8.77 -1.89 13.48
N ILE A 59 -8.76 -2.61 14.61
CA ILE A 59 -8.25 -2.10 15.88
C ILE A 59 -6.74 -2.26 15.98
N SER A 60 -6.18 -3.34 15.43
CA SER A 60 -4.73 -3.58 15.42
C SER A 60 -4.04 -3.07 14.13
N GLY A 61 -4.80 -2.55 13.16
CA GLY A 61 -4.29 -2.03 11.90
C GLY A 61 -3.79 -3.09 10.93
N LYS A 62 -4.25 -4.34 11.09
CA LYS A 62 -3.77 -5.46 10.29
C LYS A 62 -4.63 -5.71 9.05
N ILE A 63 -3.95 -5.93 7.93
CA ILE A 63 -4.52 -6.24 6.63
C ILE A 63 -3.92 -7.55 6.16
N TYR A 64 -4.73 -8.42 5.57
CA TYR A 64 -4.26 -9.62 4.90
C TYR A 64 -3.49 -9.25 3.63
N ARG A 65 -2.28 -9.77 3.48
CA ARG A 65 -1.49 -9.63 2.24
C ARG A 65 -1.98 -10.56 1.14
N ILE A 66 -2.55 -11.70 1.56
CA ILE A 66 -2.97 -12.77 0.68
C ILE A 66 -4.40 -13.17 1.03
N MET A 67 -5.22 -13.36 0.01
CA MET A 67 -6.55 -13.96 0.12
C MET A 67 -6.52 -15.40 -0.37
N ASN A 68 -7.38 -16.24 0.20
CA ASN A 68 -7.61 -17.61 -0.23
C ASN A 68 -8.70 -17.66 -1.33
N GLU A 69 -8.78 -18.78 -2.05
CA GLU A 69 -9.81 -18.98 -3.09
C GLU A 69 -11.25 -18.91 -2.58
N ASP A 70 -11.46 -19.19 -1.30
CA ASP A 70 -12.78 -19.11 -0.66
C ASP A 70 -13.16 -17.70 -0.19
N GLY A 71 -12.32 -16.71 -0.46
CA GLY A 71 -12.52 -15.32 -0.07
C GLY A 71 -12.10 -14.99 1.36
N THR A 72 -11.53 -15.94 2.11
CA THR A 72 -10.96 -15.66 3.44
C THR A 72 -9.53 -15.17 3.32
N GLY A 73 -9.05 -14.39 4.31
CA GLY A 73 -7.66 -13.94 4.36
C GLY A 73 -6.71 -14.98 4.95
N ASP A 74 -5.46 -14.98 4.51
CA ASP A 74 -4.40 -15.81 5.08
C ASP A 74 -3.86 -15.18 6.38
N ALA A 75 -4.23 -15.74 7.53
CA ALA A 75 -3.82 -15.26 8.85
C ALA A 75 -2.30 -15.37 9.11
N SER A 76 -1.56 -16.12 8.31
CA SER A 76 -0.09 -16.19 8.39
C SER A 76 0.60 -15.04 7.67
N SER A 77 -0.15 -14.26 6.85
CA SER A 77 0.38 -13.21 5.97
C SER A 77 -0.31 -11.87 6.23
N LEU A 78 0.13 -11.20 7.30
CA LEU A 78 -0.45 -9.93 7.76
C LEU A 78 0.54 -8.77 7.64
N THR A 79 0.01 -7.57 7.44
CA THR A 79 0.79 -6.33 7.43
C THR A 79 0.98 -5.76 8.85
N SER A 80 1.89 -4.79 8.98
CA SER A 80 1.92 -3.81 10.06
C SER A 80 1.10 -2.56 9.66
N PRO A 81 0.76 -1.66 10.62
CA PRO A 81 -0.06 -0.50 10.30
C PRO A 81 0.48 0.41 9.20
N TYR A 82 1.80 0.59 9.11
CA TYR A 82 2.40 1.38 8.04
C TYR A 82 3.10 0.47 7.00
N SER A 83 2.60 0.54 5.78
CA SER A 83 3.14 -0.17 4.63
C SER A 83 2.49 0.39 3.34
N GLU A 84 2.83 -0.15 2.18
CA GLU A 84 2.14 0.14 0.91
C GLU A 84 0.66 -0.26 0.94
N TYR A 85 0.26 -1.16 1.82
CA TYR A 85 -1.12 -1.63 2.00
C TYR A 85 -2.08 -0.57 2.57
N MET A 86 -1.63 0.64 2.88
CA MET A 86 -2.52 1.77 3.19
C MET A 86 -3.48 2.07 2.02
N ILE A 87 -3.11 1.67 0.79
CA ILE A 87 -3.98 1.75 -0.40
C ILE A 87 -5.24 0.89 -0.20
N VAL A 88 -5.10 -0.32 0.35
CA VAL A 88 -6.24 -1.21 0.67
C VAL A 88 -7.23 -0.50 1.59
N ALA A 89 -6.74 0.10 2.68
CA ALA A 89 -7.58 0.86 3.61
C ALA A 89 -8.26 2.07 2.94
N TRP A 90 -7.55 2.75 2.02
CA TRP A 90 -8.09 3.87 1.26
C TRP A 90 -9.22 3.46 0.32
N LEU A 91 -9.03 2.38 -0.44
CA LEU A 91 -10.06 1.86 -1.35
C LEU A 91 -11.26 1.32 -0.58
N ALA A 92 -11.03 0.55 0.50
CA ALA A 92 -12.11 0.05 1.37
C ALA A 92 -12.95 1.18 1.96
N LYS A 93 -12.31 2.25 2.45
CA LYS A 93 -13.01 3.44 2.97
C LYS A 93 -13.89 4.12 1.92
N ASN A 94 -13.43 4.15 0.67
CA ASN A 94 -14.12 4.87 -0.41
C ASN A 94 -15.03 3.97 -1.26
N TYR A 95 -15.07 2.66 -0.98
CA TYR A 95 -15.82 1.69 -1.77
C TYR A 95 -17.32 1.83 -1.61
N ASN A 96 -17.79 2.07 -0.39
CA ASN A 96 -19.21 2.15 -0.09
C ASN A 96 -19.66 3.57 0.23
N ASP A 97 -20.73 4.03 -0.42
CA ASP A 97 -21.48 5.23 -0.02
C ASP A 97 -22.11 5.08 1.38
N THR A 98 -22.25 3.86 1.86
CA THR A 98 -22.65 3.54 3.24
C THR A 98 -21.39 3.41 4.08
N LEU A 99 -21.34 4.18 5.17
CA LEU A 99 -20.25 4.19 6.16
C LEU A 99 -19.98 2.75 6.67
N SER A 100 -19.07 2.04 5.99
CA SER A 100 -18.55 0.80 6.52
C SER A 100 -17.89 1.04 7.88
N SER A 101 -18.32 0.33 8.89
CA SER A 101 -17.77 0.47 10.25
C SER A 101 -16.33 -0.03 10.33
N THR A 102 -15.97 -1.07 9.57
CA THR A 102 -14.65 -1.71 9.58
C THR A 102 -13.60 -0.81 8.92
N ALA A 103 -13.82 -0.41 7.66
CA ALA A 103 -12.90 0.45 6.94
C ALA A 103 -12.72 1.82 7.59
N ASN A 104 -13.81 2.44 8.07
CA ASN A 104 -13.73 3.71 8.80
C ASN A 104 -13.01 3.57 10.14
N THR A 105 -13.21 2.47 10.86
CA THR A 105 -12.50 2.21 12.13
C THR A 105 -11.00 2.08 11.87
N LEU A 106 -10.60 1.29 10.87
CA LEU A 106 -9.20 1.15 10.47
C LEU A 106 -8.60 2.51 10.10
N TRP A 107 -9.29 3.26 9.23
CA TRP A 107 -8.83 4.56 8.77
C TRP A 107 -8.64 5.55 9.92
N ASN A 108 -9.64 5.73 10.75
CA ASN A 108 -9.61 6.67 11.86
C ASN A 108 -8.58 6.30 12.94
N ASN A 109 -8.32 5.02 13.15
CA ASN A 109 -7.33 4.57 14.12
C ASN A 109 -5.89 4.78 13.66
N TYR A 110 -5.61 4.69 12.34
CA TYR A 110 -4.23 4.64 11.86
C TYR A 110 -3.88 5.66 10.79
N TYR A 111 -4.79 5.94 9.85
CA TYR A 111 -4.43 6.64 8.62
C TYR A 111 -4.99 8.06 8.49
N GLU A 112 -5.92 8.46 9.35
CA GLU A 112 -6.45 9.82 9.34
C GLU A 112 -5.37 10.85 9.68
N THR A 113 -4.48 10.50 10.63
CA THR A 113 -3.34 11.34 11.00
C THR A 113 -2.05 10.53 11.07
N VAL A 114 -0.93 11.16 10.78
CA VAL A 114 0.40 10.55 10.82
C VAL A 114 0.81 10.11 12.24
N ASP A 115 0.25 10.71 13.27
CA ASP A 115 0.63 10.48 14.67
C ASP A 115 0.25 9.09 15.19
N SER A 116 -0.69 8.43 14.55
CA SER A 116 -1.13 7.07 14.89
C SER A 116 -0.20 5.98 14.33
N LEU A 117 0.74 6.36 13.48
CA LEU A 117 1.61 5.42 12.77
C LEU A 117 2.95 5.23 13.48
N PRO A 118 3.55 4.03 13.41
CA PRO A 118 4.86 3.77 13.95
C PRO A 118 5.91 4.60 13.22
N THR A 119 6.93 5.01 13.95
CA THR A 119 8.02 5.83 13.43
C THR A 119 9.37 5.33 13.91
N SER A 120 10.39 5.53 13.09
CA SER A 120 11.79 5.38 13.47
C SER A 120 12.53 6.71 13.28
N SER A 121 13.80 6.77 13.67
CA SER A 121 14.62 7.98 13.48
C SER A 121 15.93 7.62 12.79
N TYR A 122 16.28 8.37 11.77
CA TYR A 122 17.55 8.26 11.09
C TYR A 122 18.24 9.63 11.03
N LYS A 123 19.39 9.75 11.68
CA LYS A 123 20.17 11.01 11.76
C LYS A 123 19.33 12.24 12.12
N GLY A 124 18.38 12.08 13.05
CA GLY A 124 17.49 13.15 13.50
C GLY A 124 16.25 13.37 12.64
N LEU A 125 16.11 12.68 11.51
CA LEU A 125 14.90 12.67 10.70
C LEU A 125 13.92 11.64 11.27
N LYS A 126 12.72 12.07 11.64
CA LYS A 126 11.62 11.18 12.01
C LYS A 126 10.96 10.65 10.72
N VAL A 127 10.93 9.33 10.55
CA VAL A 127 10.38 8.67 9.38
C VAL A 127 9.29 7.68 9.78
N LEU A 128 8.30 7.50 8.93
CA LEU A 128 7.30 6.44 9.08
C LEU A 128 7.93 5.08 8.82
N SER A 129 7.54 4.08 9.60
CA SER A 129 8.12 2.74 9.56
C SER A 129 7.11 1.68 9.97
N ASP A 130 7.36 0.43 9.59
CA ASP A 130 6.64 -0.73 10.10
C ASP A 130 7.09 -1.14 11.51
N SER A 131 8.21 -0.60 11.97
CA SER A 131 8.81 -0.85 13.29
C SER A 131 9.65 0.35 13.76
N GLU A 132 10.00 0.39 15.04
CA GLU A 132 10.80 1.47 15.62
C GLU A 132 12.30 1.42 15.26
N THR A 133 12.76 0.35 14.63
CA THR A 133 14.20 0.05 14.45
C THR A 133 14.73 0.27 13.05
N ARG A 134 13.87 0.50 12.07
CA ARG A 134 14.27 0.67 10.65
C ARG A 134 13.35 1.64 9.94
N PHE A 135 13.73 2.10 8.77
CA PHE A 135 12.82 2.77 7.83
C PHE A 135 12.63 1.91 6.58
N LEU A 136 11.49 2.12 5.93
CA LEU A 136 11.05 1.30 4.80
C LEU A 136 11.65 1.79 3.49
N SER A 137 11.64 0.90 2.50
CA SER A 137 11.97 1.21 1.12
C SER A 137 11.14 2.36 0.56
N SER A 138 11.74 3.17 -0.31
CA SER A 138 11.12 4.37 -0.88
C SER A 138 9.80 4.10 -1.61
N PHE A 139 9.64 2.91 -2.22
CA PHE A 139 8.42 2.58 -2.97
C PHE A 139 7.16 2.58 -2.07
N THR A 140 7.28 2.21 -0.79
CA THR A 140 6.18 2.23 0.17
C THR A 140 5.58 3.64 0.30
N HIS A 141 6.44 4.65 0.41
CA HIS A 141 6.00 6.04 0.48
C HIS A 141 5.46 6.54 -0.87
N GLN A 142 6.07 6.11 -1.98
CA GLN A 142 5.67 6.49 -3.33
C GLN A 142 4.27 5.97 -3.67
N PHE A 143 3.98 4.70 -3.40
CA PHE A 143 2.65 4.15 -3.66
C PHE A 143 1.57 4.89 -2.90
N ASN A 144 1.76 5.10 -1.61
CA ASN A 144 0.81 5.85 -0.80
C ASN A 144 0.62 7.28 -1.33
N TYR A 145 1.70 7.98 -1.66
CA TYR A 145 1.62 9.34 -2.19
C TYR A 145 0.90 9.42 -3.53
N PHE A 146 1.20 8.53 -4.48
CA PHE A 146 0.64 8.61 -5.82
C PHE A 146 -0.80 8.07 -5.93
N LEU A 147 -1.18 7.13 -5.08
CA LEU A 147 -2.45 6.42 -5.23
C LEU A 147 -3.53 6.88 -4.24
N CYS A 148 -3.17 7.59 -3.16
CA CYS A 148 -4.11 8.01 -2.14
C CYS A 148 -4.13 9.54 -1.99
N HIS A 149 -5.18 10.17 -2.47
CA HIS A 149 -5.30 11.64 -2.45
C HIS A 149 -5.13 12.25 -1.04
N HIS A 150 -5.62 11.60 0.01
CA HIS A 150 -5.50 12.07 1.38
C HIS A 150 -4.06 12.42 1.76
N PHE A 151 -3.09 11.59 1.36
CA PHE A 151 -1.69 11.78 1.70
C PHE A 151 -1.01 12.90 0.89
N THR A 152 -1.60 13.32 -0.22
CA THR A 152 -1.05 14.41 -1.04
C THR A 152 -1.48 15.80 -0.57
N VAL A 153 -2.50 15.89 0.27
CA VAL A 153 -3.05 17.16 0.77
C VAL A 153 -2.79 17.40 2.26
N SER A 154 -2.37 16.37 2.99
CA SER A 154 -2.01 16.47 4.41
C SER A 154 -0.57 16.96 4.55
N GLU A 155 -0.37 18.13 5.17
CA GLU A 155 0.97 18.69 5.41
C GLU A 155 1.85 17.77 6.25
N ASP A 156 1.28 17.04 7.22
CA ASP A 156 2.01 16.13 8.09
C ASP A 156 2.49 14.89 7.32
N TYR A 157 1.67 14.33 6.44
CA TYR A 157 2.08 13.24 5.56
C TYR A 157 3.14 13.68 4.54
N LEU A 158 2.96 14.86 3.93
CA LEU A 158 3.96 15.42 3.01
C LEU A 158 5.32 15.61 3.70
N LYS A 159 5.32 16.10 4.95
CA LYS A 159 6.53 16.23 5.74
C LYS A 159 7.15 14.87 6.08
N ALA A 160 6.33 13.88 6.47
CA ALA A 160 6.81 12.53 6.75
C ALA A 160 7.45 11.87 5.52
N PHE A 161 6.83 12.00 4.35
CA PHE A 161 7.39 11.48 3.10
C PHE A 161 8.68 12.22 2.69
N THR A 162 8.73 13.53 2.85
CA THR A 162 9.95 14.31 2.60
C THR A 162 11.08 13.84 3.50
N ASN A 163 10.83 13.63 4.79
CA ASN A 163 11.80 13.10 5.73
C ASN A 163 12.30 11.71 5.32
N ALA A 164 11.38 10.84 4.83
CA ALA A 164 11.74 9.49 4.38
C ALA A 164 12.68 9.54 3.17
N TYR A 165 12.41 10.38 2.18
CA TYR A 165 13.28 10.57 1.01
C TYR A 165 14.63 11.18 1.38
N GLU A 166 14.66 12.12 2.32
CA GLU A 166 15.90 12.71 2.81
C GLU A 166 16.73 11.68 3.59
N ALA A 167 16.08 10.85 4.41
CA ALA A 167 16.72 9.76 5.13
C ALA A 167 17.32 8.74 4.16
N ASP A 168 16.58 8.30 3.13
CA ASP A 168 17.02 7.35 2.13
C ASP A 168 18.20 7.91 1.33
N SER A 169 18.10 9.12 0.79
CA SER A 169 19.19 9.73 0.05
C SER A 169 20.44 9.96 0.94
N THR A 170 20.26 10.27 2.20
CA THR A 170 21.36 10.40 3.17
C THR A 170 22.03 9.07 3.44
N TRP A 171 21.25 7.99 3.56
CA TRP A 171 21.77 6.64 3.75
C TRP A 171 22.62 6.19 2.57
N TRP A 172 22.14 6.37 1.34
CA TRP A 172 22.86 6.04 0.11
C TRP A 172 24.20 6.78 0.01
N ARG A 173 24.24 8.05 0.39
CA ARG A 173 25.52 8.81 0.46
C ARG A 173 26.52 8.21 1.45
N THR A 174 26.04 7.61 2.55
CA THR A 174 26.95 6.92 3.48
C THR A 174 27.58 5.67 2.90
N LEU A 175 26.98 5.12 1.85
CA LEU A 175 27.51 3.98 1.09
C LEU A 175 28.41 4.40 -0.07
N GLY A 176 28.64 5.72 -0.26
CA GLY A 176 29.42 6.25 -1.35
C GLY A 176 28.65 6.49 -2.66
N GLY A 177 27.32 6.48 -2.61
CA GLY A 177 26.45 6.78 -3.75
C GLY A 177 26.54 8.26 -4.17
N GLU A 178 26.34 8.50 -5.46
CA GLU A 178 26.24 9.85 -6.02
C GLU A 178 24.94 10.54 -5.59
N LEU A 179 24.82 11.85 -5.79
CA LEU A 179 23.68 12.65 -5.35
C LEU A 179 22.33 12.20 -5.97
N TYR A 180 22.37 11.55 -7.12
CA TYR A 180 21.20 11.04 -7.84
C TYR A 180 20.98 9.52 -7.62
N GLU A 181 21.90 8.84 -6.97
CA GLU A 181 21.82 7.42 -6.65
C GLU A 181 21.17 7.25 -5.27
N TRP A 182 19.85 7.18 -5.27
CA TRP A 182 19.08 6.89 -4.06
C TRP A 182 17.71 6.33 -4.43
N GLY A 183 17.03 5.79 -3.43
CA GLY A 183 15.79 5.09 -3.61
C GLY A 183 16.01 3.59 -3.48
N SER A 184 15.17 2.96 -2.71
CA SER A 184 15.15 1.52 -2.54
C SER A 184 13.81 0.96 -2.97
N GLY A 185 13.82 -0.26 -3.47
CA GLY A 185 12.65 -1.01 -3.89
C GLY A 185 12.74 -2.44 -3.43
N ALA A 186 11.62 -3.14 -3.51
CA ALA A 186 11.58 -4.57 -3.25
C ALA A 186 12.12 -5.36 -4.43
N GLY A 187 12.87 -6.42 -4.16
CA GLY A 187 13.39 -7.27 -5.22
C GLY A 187 14.34 -8.36 -4.74
N SER A 188 14.73 -9.24 -5.66
CA SER A 188 15.73 -10.27 -5.39
C SER A 188 17.14 -9.69 -5.50
N SER A 189 17.99 -10.02 -4.54
CA SER A 189 19.42 -9.75 -4.64
C SER A 189 20.10 -10.75 -5.59
N PHE A 190 21.37 -10.48 -5.95
CA PHE A 190 22.18 -11.41 -6.74
C PHE A 190 22.46 -12.76 -6.02
N THR A 191 22.12 -12.87 -4.75
CA THR A 191 22.21 -14.10 -3.95
C THR A 191 20.88 -14.84 -3.82
N ASP A 192 19.88 -14.53 -4.67
CA ASP A 192 18.52 -15.08 -4.69
C ASP A 192 17.70 -14.86 -3.41
N SER A 193 18.07 -13.86 -2.60
CA SER A 193 17.27 -13.44 -1.44
C SER A 193 16.38 -12.26 -1.80
N TYR A 194 15.10 -12.37 -1.48
CA TYR A 194 14.18 -11.23 -1.61
C TYR A 194 14.38 -10.24 -0.47
N HIS A 195 14.46 -8.96 -0.81
CA HIS A 195 14.60 -7.85 0.14
C HIS A 195 13.60 -6.75 -0.21
N ALA A 196 13.06 -6.09 0.81
CA ALA A 196 12.17 -4.93 0.69
C ALA A 196 12.54 -3.85 1.70
#